data_9abc1bbf12c6c7694728ffadf77ba3ba
#
_entry.id   9abc1bbf12c6c7694728ffadf77ba3ba
#
_cell.length_a   1.000
_cell.length_b   1.000
_cell.length_c   1.000
_cell.angle_alpha   90.00
_cell.angle_beta   90.00
_cell.angle_gamma   90.00
#
_symmetry.space_group_name_H-M   'P 1'
#
loop_
_entity.id
_entity.type
_entity.pdbx_description
1 polymer ?
#
loop_
_entity_poly.entity_id
_entity_poly.type
_entity_poly.pdbx_seq_one_letter_code
_entity_poly.pdbx_strand_id
1 'polypeptide(L)'
;MSKATIYNVAIKAGVSLATVSRTLNNPEKVKPETRQRVLEIIKELGYKPNAFAKGLASRKSTSVAIIVPDMSRSSVAEMVNGIAIEAKKYNYTLILYVLKDKYEDEIEMLQEVVASQADGILYMNDEINEQQYKALTLIKEEYGIPVILANTVYPYDDFLTTVSIDYYKAGYEITKKLIDEGRKKIYMLTTARKYMVNDLKEAGYQKAMEEAKLPMNIFRTSGDIVVNTIHFNELYKEKGKEIDGVVAVRDSIAVSFINSMIEKGIRIPEDISVFGFQNTKYASLSRPRLSCIDIPIIDIGVKAMHLLKLEIDGQIIDEKFNELPHNIILRETTK
;
A
#
# COMPACT_ATOMS: atom_id res chain seq x y z
N MET A 1 -11.91 32.99 -23.04
CA MET A 1 -10.52 33.49 -23.15
C MET A 1 -9.60 32.34 -23.46
N SER A 2 -8.79 32.38 -24.49
CA SER A 2 -7.82 31.32 -24.83
C SER A 2 -6.74 31.28 -23.76
N LYS A 3 -6.35 30.05 -23.34
CA LYS A 3 -5.30 29.82 -22.34
C LYS A 3 -3.98 30.38 -22.89
N ALA A 4 -3.26 31.20 -22.09
CA ALA A 4 -1.95 31.70 -22.49
C ALA A 4 -0.98 30.56 -22.79
N THR A 5 -0.21 30.68 -23.87
CA THR A 5 0.77 29.68 -24.33
C THR A 5 2.20 30.19 -24.14
N ILE A 6 3.18 29.30 -24.22
CA ILE A 6 4.61 29.69 -24.19
C ILE A 6 4.97 30.63 -25.34
N TYR A 7 4.27 30.52 -26.48
CA TYR A 7 4.42 31.43 -27.61
C TYR A 7 4.00 32.86 -27.26
N ASN A 8 2.89 33.01 -26.52
CA ASN A 8 2.43 34.34 -26.08
C ASN A 8 3.44 34.99 -25.14
N VAL A 9 4.06 34.17 -24.21
CA VAL A 9 5.12 34.67 -23.33
C VAL A 9 6.36 35.09 -24.13
N ALA A 10 6.82 34.27 -25.07
CA ALA A 10 7.99 34.55 -25.90
C ALA A 10 7.83 35.86 -26.73
N ILE A 11 6.67 35.99 -27.39
CA ILE A 11 6.34 37.18 -28.18
C ILE A 11 6.34 38.42 -27.29
N LYS A 12 5.63 38.36 -26.16
CA LYS A 12 5.48 39.52 -25.28
C LYS A 12 6.78 39.90 -24.58
N ALA A 13 7.62 38.91 -24.26
CA ALA A 13 8.94 39.13 -23.65
C ALA A 13 10.03 39.54 -24.65
N GLY A 14 9.76 39.46 -25.93
CA GLY A 14 10.74 39.76 -26.97
C GLY A 14 11.93 38.80 -26.97
N VAL A 15 11.70 37.52 -26.68
CA VAL A 15 12.73 36.48 -26.60
C VAL A 15 12.33 35.23 -27.38
N SER A 16 13.29 34.35 -27.65
CA SER A 16 13.00 33.05 -28.25
C SER A 16 12.25 32.11 -27.31
N LEU A 17 11.52 31.14 -27.86
CA LEU A 17 10.91 30.04 -27.09
C LEU A 17 11.93 29.31 -26.23
N ALA A 18 13.14 29.10 -26.77
CA ALA A 18 14.24 28.46 -26.06
C ALA A 18 14.66 29.29 -24.83
N THR A 19 14.62 30.63 -24.90
CA THR A 19 14.94 31.50 -23.79
C THR A 19 13.87 31.41 -22.69
N VAL A 20 12.57 31.41 -23.06
CA VAL A 20 11.49 31.21 -22.10
C VAL A 20 11.62 29.83 -21.41
N SER A 21 11.86 28.78 -22.20
CA SER A 21 12.06 27.43 -21.65
C SER A 21 13.28 27.35 -20.70
N ARG A 22 14.40 27.98 -21.06
CA ARG A 22 15.58 28.04 -20.19
C ARG A 22 15.30 28.83 -18.90
N THR A 23 14.57 29.95 -19.00
CA THR A 23 14.18 30.73 -17.79
C THR A 23 13.40 29.89 -16.81
N LEU A 24 12.56 28.96 -17.27
CA LEU A 24 11.76 28.09 -16.42
C LEU A 24 12.52 26.86 -15.88
N ASN A 25 13.47 26.31 -16.67
CA ASN A 25 14.09 25.02 -16.37
C ASN A 25 15.55 25.13 -15.88
N ASN A 26 16.29 26.16 -16.33
CA ASN A 26 17.71 26.40 -16.03
C ASN A 26 17.94 27.91 -15.88
N PRO A 27 17.34 28.55 -14.86
CA PRO A 27 17.33 30.01 -14.73
C PRO A 27 18.74 30.64 -14.61
N GLU A 28 19.69 29.83 -14.12
CA GLU A 28 21.10 30.24 -13.99
C GLU A 28 21.80 30.46 -15.38
N LYS A 29 21.26 29.84 -16.43
CA LYS A 29 21.80 29.99 -17.80
C LYS A 29 21.21 31.16 -18.57
N VAL A 30 20.38 32.02 -17.92
CA VAL A 30 19.74 33.18 -18.52
C VAL A 30 20.16 34.43 -17.76
N LYS A 31 20.49 35.50 -18.50
CA LYS A 31 20.87 36.79 -17.91
C LYS A 31 19.79 37.26 -16.93
N PRO A 32 20.17 37.78 -15.72
CA PRO A 32 19.21 38.17 -14.67
C PRO A 32 18.07 39.09 -15.17
N GLU A 33 18.39 40.11 -15.95
CA GLU A 33 17.41 41.04 -16.50
C GLU A 33 16.38 40.36 -17.44
N THR A 34 16.86 39.45 -18.30
CA THR A 34 16.01 38.72 -19.22
C THR A 34 15.12 37.75 -18.44
N ARG A 35 15.68 37.10 -17.43
CA ARG A 35 14.94 36.18 -16.56
C ARG A 35 13.82 36.90 -15.81
N GLN A 36 14.12 38.04 -15.22
CA GLN A 36 13.14 38.83 -14.47
C GLN A 36 11.98 39.25 -15.38
N ARG A 37 12.26 39.80 -16.56
CA ARG A 37 11.26 40.21 -17.55
C ARG A 37 10.36 39.05 -17.98
N VAL A 38 10.92 37.86 -18.24
CA VAL A 38 10.13 36.67 -18.64
C VAL A 38 9.22 36.23 -17.49
N LEU A 39 9.70 36.21 -16.22
CA LEU A 39 8.91 35.84 -15.07
C LEU A 39 7.73 36.80 -14.82
N GLU A 40 7.94 38.11 -14.99
CA GLU A 40 6.89 39.10 -14.85
C GLU A 40 5.78 38.90 -15.90
N ILE A 41 6.15 38.62 -17.16
CA ILE A 41 5.19 38.35 -18.23
C ILE A 41 4.44 37.02 -18.01
N ILE A 42 5.11 36.02 -17.52
CA ILE A 42 4.46 34.74 -17.14
C ILE A 42 3.37 35.01 -16.09
N LYS A 43 3.68 35.80 -15.06
CA LYS A 43 2.72 36.17 -14.02
C LYS A 43 1.56 37.02 -14.58
N GLU A 44 1.86 38.00 -15.43
CA GLU A 44 0.86 38.86 -16.05
C GLU A 44 -0.11 38.10 -16.94
N LEU A 45 0.39 37.18 -17.78
CA LEU A 45 -0.42 36.37 -18.68
C LEU A 45 -1.11 35.16 -17.97
N GLY A 46 -0.80 34.92 -16.72
CA GLY A 46 -1.29 33.72 -16.00
C GLY A 46 -0.83 32.42 -16.67
N TYR A 47 0.30 32.47 -17.40
CA TYR A 47 0.82 31.30 -18.09
C TYR A 47 1.30 30.25 -17.06
N LYS A 48 0.77 29.02 -17.15
CA LYS A 48 1.24 27.87 -16.40
C LYS A 48 1.98 26.94 -17.36
N PRO A 49 3.27 26.62 -17.10
CA PRO A 49 3.99 25.64 -17.89
C PRO A 49 3.21 24.33 -18.02
N ASN A 50 3.14 23.79 -19.24
CA ASN A 50 2.52 22.51 -19.46
C ASN A 50 3.50 21.41 -19.03
N ALA A 51 3.14 20.61 -18.01
CA ALA A 51 3.96 19.53 -17.50
C ALA A 51 4.29 18.48 -18.59
N PHE A 52 3.36 18.21 -19.52
CA PHE A 52 3.61 17.31 -20.65
C PHE A 52 4.66 17.86 -21.63
N ALA A 53 4.64 19.16 -21.92
CA ALA A 53 5.65 19.78 -22.78
C ALA A 53 7.03 19.83 -22.11
N LYS A 54 7.08 19.94 -20.79
CA LYS A 54 8.32 19.86 -19.99
C LYS A 54 8.89 18.44 -20.00
N GLY A 55 8.04 17.43 -19.85
CA GLY A 55 8.40 16.00 -19.90
C GLY A 55 9.01 15.60 -21.26
N LEU A 56 8.39 16.02 -22.37
CA LEU A 56 8.89 15.80 -23.72
C LEU A 56 10.31 16.38 -23.94
N ALA A 57 10.61 17.53 -23.34
CA ALA A 57 11.93 18.18 -23.46
C ALA A 57 13.01 17.54 -22.56
N SER A 58 12.63 16.96 -21.42
CA SER A 58 13.55 16.40 -20.42
C SER A 58 13.66 14.87 -20.45
N ARG A 59 12.88 14.17 -21.26
CA ARG A 59 12.69 12.70 -21.24
C ARG A 59 12.27 12.15 -19.86
N LYS A 60 11.78 13.01 -18.95
CA LYS A 60 11.20 12.62 -17.66
C LYS A 60 9.75 13.10 -17.61
N SER A 61 8.83 12.16 -17.40
CA SER A 61 7.40 12.48 -17.35
C SER A 61 7.00 13.22 -16.06
N THR A 62 7.84 13.14 -15.02
CA THR A 62 7.54 13.55 -13.64
C THR A 62 6.25 12.91 -13.12
N SER A 63 5.99 11.68 -13.56
CA SER A 63 4.86 10.88 -13.12
C SER A 63 5.32 9.51 -12.58
N VAL A 64 4.59 9.00 -11.59
CA VAL A 64 4.77 7.68 -11.00
C VAL A 64 3.46 6.93 -11.12
N ALA A 65 3.51 5.71 -11.63
CA ALA A 65 2.38 4.80 -11.66
C ALA A 65 2.24 4.12 -10.29
N ILE A 66 1.01 4.10 -9.77
CA ILE A 66 0.65 3.36 -8.55
C ILE A 66 -0.34 2.30 -8.97
N ILE A 67 0.02 1.04 -8.78
CA ILE A 67 -0.83 -0.11 -9.08
C ILE A 67 -1.39 -0.65 -7.76
N VAL A 68 -2.72 -0.66 -7.62
CA VAL A 68 -3.42 -1.02 -6.38
C VAL A 68 -4.48 -2.10 -6.60
N PRO A 69 -4.74 -2.99 -5.63
CA PRO A 69 -5.74 -4.05 -5.80
C PRO A 69 -7.18 -3.55 -5.70
N ASP A 70 -7.46 -2.62 -4.78
CA ASP A 70 -8.81 -2.18 -4.47
C ASP A 70 -8.80 -0.91 -3.60
N MET A 71 -9.34 0.18 -4.12
CA MET A 71 -9.41 1.46 -3.42
C MET A 71 -10.46 1.54 -2.31
N SER A 72 -11.35 0.55 -2.21
CA SER A 72 -12.34 0.50 -1.10
C SER A 72 -11.70 0.13 0.24
N ARG A 73 -10.52 -0.46 0.22
CA ARG A 73 -9.78 -0.86 1.43
C ARG A 73 -9.10 0.36 2.07
N SER A 74 -9.39 0.61 3.36
CA SER A 74 -8.78 1.73 4.11
C SER A 74 -7.26 1.73 4.05
N SER A 75 -6.61 0.57 4.20
CA SER A 75 -5.15 0.45 4.18
C SER A 75 -4.54 0.86 2.84
N VAL A 76 -5.21 0.57 1.73
CA VAL A 76 -4.75 1.00 0.39
C VAL A 76 -4.83 2.51 0.26
N ALA A 77 -5.95 3.12 0.66
CA ALA A 77 -6.12 4.57 0.61
C ALA A 77 -5.12 5.31 1.52
N GLU A 78 -4.84 4.78 2.71
CA GLU A 78 -3.85 5.33 3.65
C GLU A 78 -2.43 5.24 3.09
N MET A 79 -2.08 4.14 2.43
CA MET A 79 -0.78 3.98 1.78
C MET A 79 -0.61 4.95 0.59
N VAL A 80 -1.63 5.07 -0.27
CA VAL A 80 -1.64 6.05 -1.37
C VAL A 80 -1.46 7.47 -0.82
N ASN A 81 -2.05 7.80 0.34
CA ASN A 81 -1.83 9.08 1.00
C ASN A 81 -0.37 9.26 1.43
N GLY A 82 0.26 8.24 2.01
CA GLY A 82 1.70 8.26 2.35
C GLY A 82 2.58 8.50 1.10
N ILE A 83 2.29 7.78 0.02
CA ILE A 83 2.96 7.96 -1.28
C ILE A 83 2.79 9.40 -1.78
N ALA A 84 1.57 9.95 -1.71
CA ALA A 84 1.27 11.30 -2.18
C ALA A 84 2.00 12.40 -1.39
N ILE A 85 2.13 12.21 -0.07
CA ILE A 85 2.90 13.12 0.80
C ILE A 85 4.36 13.18 0.33
N GLU A 86 4.98 12.03 0.07
CA GLU A 86 6.38 11.97 -0.34
C GLU A 86 6.58 12.42 -1.80
N ALA A 87 5.72 11.98 -2.71
CA ALA A 87 5.76 12.37 -4.13
C ALA A 87 5.68 13.89 -4.34
N LYS A 88 4.91 14.58 -3.49
CA LYS A 88 4.78 16.05 -3.52
C LYS A 88 6.12 16.75 -3.28
N LYS A 89 6.99 16.21 -2.42
CA LYS A 89 8.32 16.79 -2.15
C LYS A 89 9.19 16.80 -3.41
N TYR A 90 8.99 15.81 -4.27
CA TYR A 90 9.74 15.65 -5.52
C TYR A 90 9.01 16.20 -6.76
N ASN A 91 7.83 16.81 -6.58
CA ASN A 91 6.96 17.30 -7.65
C ASN A 91 6.52 16.22 -8.65
N TYR A 92 6.31 14.97 -8.17
CA TYR A 92 5.75 13.90 -8.98
C TYR A 92 4.22 13.95 -9.02
N THR A 93 3.67 13.68 -10.19
CA THR A 93 2.24 13.39 -10.39
C THR A 93 2.03 11.89 -10.23
N LEU A 94 0.96 11.49 -9.54
CA LEU A 94 0.60 10.09 -9.34
C LEU A 94 -0.46 9.68 -10.37
N ILE A 95 -0.23 8.56 -11.05
CA ILE A 95 -1.19 7.92 -11.95
C ILE A 95 -1.64 6.62 -11.29
N LEU A 96 -2.93 6.50 -11.01
CA LEU A 96 -3.47 5.36 -10.31
C LEU A 96 -4.04 4.34 -11.30
N TYR A 97 -3.60 3.11 -11.17
CA TYR A 97 -4.10 1.94 -11.87
C TYR A 97 -4.71 0.97 -10.84
N VAL A 98 -5.94 0.54 -11.07
CA VAL A 98 -6.63 -0.41 -10.20
C VAL A 98 -6.65 -1.78 -10.86
N LEU A 99 -6.10 -2.78 -10.15
CA LEU A 99 -6.07 -4.16 -10.62
C LEU A 99 -7.49 -4.68 -10.87
N LYS A 100 -7.64 -5.44 -11.92
CA LYS A 100 -8.84 -6.22 -12.21
C LYS A 100 -8.64 -7.67 -11.75
N ASP A 101 -9.73 -8.42 -11.67
CA ASP A 101 -9.70 -9.78 -11.14
C ASP A 101 -8.98 -10.80 -12.04
N LYS A 102 -8.75 -10.49 -13.32
CA LYS A 102 -8.13 -11.39 -14.28
C LYS A 102 -6.69 -11.02 -14.55
N TYR A 103 -5.84 -12.03 -14.61
CA TYR A 103 -4.40 -11.86 -14.89
C TYR A 103 -4.14 -11.24 -16.28
N GLU A 104 -4.91 -11.61 -17.30
CA GLU A 104 -4.78 -11.06 -18.64
C GLU A 104 -5.00 -9.53 -18.65
N ASP A 105 -5.98 -9.06 -17.88
CA ASP A 105 -6.26 -7.63 -17.72
C ASP A 105 -5.11 -6.90 -17.03
N GLU A 106 -4.38 -7.58 -16.13
CA GLU A 106 -3.21 -7.02 -15.44
C GLU A 106 -2.03 -6.84 -16.39
N ILE A 107 -1.76 -7.81 -17.26
CA ILE A 107 -0.70 -7.69 -18.28
C ILE A 107 -0.99 -6.55 -19.25
N GLU A 108 -2.23 -6.40 -19.70
CA GLU A 108 -2.65 -5.27 -20.54
C GLU A 108 -2.42 -3.94 -19.80
N MET A 109 -2.80 -3.86 -18.55
CA MET A 109 -2.57 -2.67 -17.71
C MET A 109 -1.08 -2.36 -17.53
N LEU A 110 -0.22 -3.37 -17.33
CA LEU A 110 1.22 -3.16 -17.25
C LEU A 110 1.79 -2.59 -18.57
N GLN A 111 1.26 -3.01 -19.73
CA GLN A 111 1.62 -2.42 -21.02
C GLN A 111 1.17 -0.96 -21.12
N GLU A 112 -0.03 -0.61 -20.62
CA GLU A 112 -0.49 0.78 -20.52
C GLU A 112 0.42 1.61 -19.61
N VAL A 113 0.88 1.06 -18.48
CA VAL A 113 1.82 1.74 -17.59
C VAL A 113 3.14 2.05 -18.30
N VAL A 114 3.70 1.09 -19.04
CA VAL A 114 4.91 1.29 -19.84
C VAL A 114 4.66 2.37 -20.91
N ALA A 115 3.53 2.30 -21.62
CA ALA A 115 3.15 3.27 -22.65
C ALA A 115 2.93 4.70 -22.09
N SER A 116 2.53 4.82 -20.82
CA SER A 116 2.38 6.13 -20.14
C SER A 116 3.70 6.85 -19.89
N GLN A 117 4.82 6.17 -20.09
CA GLN A 117 6.17 6.68 -19.81
C GLN A 117 6.33 7.17 -18.36
N ALA A 118 5.67 6.53 -17.39
CA ALA A 118 5.90 6.81 -15.99
C ALA A 118 7.37 6.58 -15.63
N ASP A 119 7.94 7.47 -14.80
CA ASP A 119 9.35 7.41 -14.42
C ASP A 119 9.63 6.25 -13.45
N GLY A 120 8.58 5.67 -12.84
CA GLY A 120 8.68 4.54 -11.93
C GLY A 120 7.32 3.97 -11.54
N ILE A 121 7.34 2.79 -10.93
CA ILE A 121 6.14 2.03 -10.54
C ILE A 121 6.20 1.72 -9.05
N LEU A 122 5.11 2.00 -8.33
CA LEU A 122 4.81 1.48 -7.00
C LEU A 122 3.73 0.41 -7.15
N TYR A 123 4.09 -0.83 -6.84
CA TYR A 123 3.18 -1.96 -6.96
C TYR A 123 2.69 -2.40 -5.58
N MET A 124 1.37 -2.39 -5.42
CA MET A 124 0.67 -2.82 -4.20
C MET A 124 -0.30 -3.92 -4.56
N ASN A 125 0.01 -5.15 -4.17
CA ASN A 125 -0.91 -6.27 -4.29
C ASN A 125 -0.60 -7.30 -3.21
N ASP A 126 -1.59 -7.63 -2.39
CA ASP A 126 -1.45 -8.67 -1.37
C ASP A 126 -1.20 -10.06 -1.99
N GLU A 127 -1.55 -10.23 -3.26
CA GLU A 127 -1.41 -11.46 -4.03
C GLU A 127 -0.49 -11.20 -5.21
N ILE A 128 0.76 -11.60 -5.09
CA ILE A 128 1.72 -11.59 -6.18
C ILE A 128 2.17 -13.02 -6.45
N ASN A 129 1.98 -13.47 -7.69
CA ASN A 129 2.45 -14.77 -8.14
C ASN A 129 3.76 -14.64 -8.96
N GLU A 130 4.34 -15.78 -9.33
CA GLU A 130 5.60 -15.82 -10.09
C GLU A 130 5.49 -15.09 -11.45
N GLN A 131 4.36 -15.20 -12.14
CA GLN A 131 4.17 -14.57 -13.45
C GLN A 131 4.09 -13.05 -13.33
N GLN A 132 3.36 -12.55 -12.32
CA GLN A 132 3.29 -11.12 -12.02
C GLN A 132 4.65 -10.55 -11.62
N TYR A 133 5.37 -11.27 -10.75
CA TYR A 133 6.71 -10.86 -10.34
C TYR A 133 7.66 -10.79 -11.53
N LYS A 134 7.68 -11.81 -12.41
CA LYS A 134 8.48 -11.82 -13.64
C LYS A 134 8.11 -10.69 -14.60
N ALA A 135 6.82 -10.37 -14.75
CA ALA A 135 6.39 -9.25 -15.58
C ALA A 135 6.94 -7.90 -15.06
N LEU A 136 6.90 -7.68 -13.75
CA LEU A 136 7.47 -6.47 -13.12
C LEU A 136 9.00 -6.43 -13.23
N THR A 137 9.68 -7.57 -13.07
CA THR A 137 11.12 -7.70 -13.26
C THR A 137 11.52 -7.34 -14.70
N LEU A 138 10.78 -7.87 -15.69
CA LEU A 138 11.01 -7.58 -17.10
C LEU A 138 10.86 -6.08 -17.42
N ILE A 139 9.86 -5.43 -16.83
CA ILE A 139 9.68 -3.97 -16.98
C ILE A 139 10.90 -3.22 -16.48
N LYS A 140 11.45 -3.61 -15.32
CA LYS A 140 12.64 -3.00 -14.76
C LYS A 140 13.88 -3.24 -15.63
N GLU A 141 14.07 -4.45 -16.13
CA GLU A 141 15.25 -4.84 -16.93
C GLU A 141 15.22 -4.28 -18.35
N GLU A 142 14.12 -4.46 -19.08
CA GLU A 142 14.05 -4.11 -20.50
C GLU A 142 13.70 -2.65 -20.76
N TYR A 143 12.80 -2.08 -19.94
CA TYR A 143 12.36 -0.69 -20.12
C TYR A 143 13.10 0.28 -19.21
N GLY A 144 13.91 -0.21 -18.25
CA GLY A 144 14.63 0.63 -17.32
C GLY A 144 13.72 1.43 -16.37
N ILE A 145 12.49 0.98 -16.16
CA ILE A 145 11.52 1.63 -15.27
C ILE A 145 11.67 1.02 -13.87
N PRO A 146 12.12 1.79 -12.86
CA PRO A 146 12.22 1.29 -11.49
C PRO A 146 10.87 0.81 -10.93
N VAL A 147 10.90 -0.30 -10.19
CA VAL A 147 9.72 -0.91 -9.56
C VAL A 147 10.01 -1.17 -8.09
N ILE A 148 9.16 -0.64 -7.21
CA ILE A 148 9.17 -0.92 -5.76
C ILE A 148 7.88 -1.62 -5.36
N LEU A 149 8.01 -2.70 -4.60
CA LEU A 149 6.89 -3.42 -4.01
C LEU A 149 6.52 -2.75 -2.67
N ALA A 150 5.34 -2.13 -2.60
CA ALA A 150 4.86 -1.44 -1.41
C ALA A 150 3.85 -2.32 -0.67
N ASN A 151 4.24 -2.84 0.49
CA ASN A 151 3.47 -3.80 1.29
C ASN A 151 3.11 -5.10 0.54
N THR A 152 3.83 -5.38 -0.53
CA THR A 152 3.74 -6.61 -1.32
C THR A 152 4.99 -7.43 -1.04
N VAL A 153 4.84 -8.69 -0.68
CA VAL A 153 5.96 -9.56 -0.32
C VAL A 153 6.02 -10.73 -1.29
N TYR A 154 7.17 -10.90 -1.94
CA TYR A 154 7.47 -12.07 -2.76
C TYR A 154 8.74 -12.74 -2.21
N PRO A 155 8.62 -13.84 -1.46
CA PRO A 155 9.73 -14.38 -0.67
C PRO A 155 10.69 -15.27 -1.47
N TYR A 156 10.45 -15.46 -2.78
CA TYR A 156 11.23 -16.38 -3.60
C TYR A 156 12.30 -15.71 -4.46
N ASP A 157 12.32 -14.38 -4.48
CA ASP A 157 13.27 -13.60 -5.26
C ASP A 157 13.37 -12.19 -4.63
N ASP A 158 14.58 -11.61 -4.64
CA ASP A 158 14.90 -10.31 -4.05
C ASP A 158 15.37 -9.26 -5.08
N PHE A 159 15.11 -9.47 -6.36
CA PHE A 159 15.51 -8.52 -7.42
C PHE A 159 14.75 -7.18 -7.29
N LEU A 160 13.46 -7.22 -6.96
CA LEU A 160 12.67 -6.02 -6.73
C LEU A 160 12.73 -5.60 -5.26
N THR A 161 12.98 -4.31 -5.04
CA THR A 161 13.01 -3.74 -3.70
C THR A 161 11.60 -3.76 -3.08
N THR A 162 11.49 -4.28 -1.86
CA THR A 162 10.25 -4.40 -1.09
C THR A 162 10.29 -3.51 0.14
N VAL A 163 9.18 -2.86 0.46
CA VAL A 163 8.94 -2.17 1.73
C VAL A 163 7.74 -2.80 2.42
N SER A 164 7.93 -3.41 3.58
CA SER A 164 6.86 -4.12 4.30
C SER A 164 7.21 -4.26 5.79
N ILE A 165 6.36 -4.97 6.53
CA ILE A 165 6.68 -5.47 7.88
C ILE A 165 6.98 -6.95 7.82
N ASP A 166 7.53 -7.52 8.91
CA ASP A 166 7.58 -8.96 9.13
C ASP A 166 6.20 -9.49 9.54
N TYR A 167 5.43 -9.97 8.58
CA TYR A 167 4.10 -10.53 8.80
C TYR A 167 4.11 -11.86 9.57
N TYR A 168 5.17 -12.67 9.42
CA TYR A 168 5.35 -13.90 10.17
C TYR A 168 5.51 -13.60 11.66
N LYS A 169 6.44 -12.70 11.99
CA LYS A 169 6.69 -12.26 13.35
C LYS A 169 5.43 -11.63 13.98
N ALA A 170 4.74 -10.76 13.24
CA ALA A 170 3.50 -10.14 13.70
C ALA A 170 2.41 -11.17 14.03
N GLY A 171 2.22 -12.19 13.17
CA GLY A 171 1.28 -13.28 13.41
C GLY A 171 1.65 -14.14 14.63
N TYR A 172 2.94 -14.43 14.77
CA TYR A 172 3.46 -15.14 15.94
C TYR A 172 3.21 -14.37 17.26
N GLU A 173 3.57 -13.08 17.29
CA GLU A 173 3.51 -12.27 18.50
C GLU A 173 2.09 -12.11 19.05
N ILE A 174 1.08 -11.82 18.20
CA ILE A 174 -0.30 -11.68 18.69
C ILE A 174 -0.92 -13.02 19.10
N THR A 175 -0.55 -14.12 18.44
CA THR A 175 -0.98 -15.44 18.82
C THR A 175 -0.39 -15.81 20.19
N LYS A 176 0.89 -15.54 20.38
CA LYS A 176 1.58 -15.72 21.64
C LYS A 176 0.93 -14.92 22.77
N LYS A 177 0.51 -13.69 22.51
CA LYS A 177 -0.23 -12.87 23.48
C LYS A 177 -1.54 -13.51 23.91
N LEU A 178 -2.34 -14.08 23.01
CA LEU A 178 -3.56 -14.81 23.39
C LEU A 178 -3.24 -16.05 24.22
N ILE A 179 -2.18 -16.77 23.88
CA ILE A 179 -1.72 -17.93 24.68
C ILE A 179 -1.31 -17.50 26.09
N ASP A 180 -0.58 -16.39 26.22
CA ASP A 180 -0.15 -15.82 27.50
C ASP A 180 -1.32 -15.30 28.34
N GLU A 181 -2.44 -14.87 27.71
CA GLU A 181 -3.73 -14.60 28.37
C GLU A 181 -4.44 -15.88 28.89
N GLY A 182 -3.90 -17.07 28.58
CA GLY A 182 -4.48 -18.35 28.96
C GLY A 182 -5.49 -18.91 27.95
N ARG A 183 -5.59 -18.33 26.73
CA ARG A 183 -6.46 -18.85 25.66
C ARG A 183 -5.85 -20.12 25.08
N LYS A 184 -6.68 -21.12 24.83
CA LYS A 184 -6.24 -22.45 24.35
C LYS A 184 -6.91 -22.92 23.07
N LYS A 185 -8.06 -22.36 22.76
CA LYS A 185 -8.90 -22.68 21.60
C LYS A 185 -8.92 -21.48 20.65
N ILE A 186 -7.72 -21.16 20.15
CA ILE A 186 -7.49 -19.97 19.31
C ILE A 186 -7.75 -20.31 17.84
N TYR A 187 -8.59 -19.51 17.19
CA TYR A 187 -8.92 -19.64 15.78
C TYR A 187 -8.24 -18.52 14.97
N MET A 188 -7.61 -18.91 13.87
CA MET A 188 -7.16 -17.96 12.84
C MET A 188 -8.29 -17.76 11.82
N LEU A 189 -8.80 -16.53 11.72
CA LEU A 189 -9.78 -16.14 10.70
C LEU A 189 -9.04 -15.53 9.51
N THR A 190 -9.02 -16.23 8.38
CA THR A 190 -8.32 -15.84 7.17
C THR A 190 -9.25 -15.88 5.96
N THR A 191 -8.76 -15.48 4.79
CA THR A 191 -9.53 -15.45 3.55
C THR A 191 -9.42 -16.76 2.78
N ALA A 192 -10.48 -17.16 2.09
CA ALA A 192 -10.47 -18.33 1.19
C ALA A 192 -9.50 -18.10 0.01
N ARG A 193 -9.47 -16.88 -0.53
CA ARG A 193 -8.46 -16.46 -1.50
C ARG A 193 -7.12 -16.36 -0.79
N LYS A 194 -6.10 -16.97 -1.37
CA LYS A 194 -4.73 -16.94 -0.83
C LYS A 194 -4.09 -15.59 -1.13
N TYR A 195 -3.43 -15.05 -0.13
CA TYR A 195 -2.60 -13.85 -0.22
C TYR A 195 -1.29 -14.13 0.49
N MET A 196 -0.17 -13.86 -0.13
CA MET A 196 1.15 -14.16 0.43
C MET A 196 1.32 -13.59 1.85
N VAL A 197 0.88 -12.36 2.07
CA VAL A 197 0.93 -11.74 3.41
C VAL A 197 0.04 -12.45 4.44
N ASN A 198 -1.06 -13.08 4.03
CA ASN A 198 -1.89 -13.88 4.93
C ASN A 198 -1.26 -15.24 5.23
N ASP A 199 -0.60 -15.85 4.23
CA ASP A 199 0.13 -17.11 4.44
C ASP A 199 1.28 -16.92 5.44
N LEU A 200 1.99 -15.78 5.42
CA LEU A 200 3.00 -15.42 6.41
C LEU A 200 2.41 -15.24 7.82
N LYS A 201 1.27 -14.52 7.95
CA LYS A 201 0.55 -14.39 9.24
C LYS A 201 0.11 -15.75 9.77
N GLU A 202 -0.42 -16.60 8.89
CA GLU A 202 -0.86 -17.95 9.22
C GLU A 202 0.32 -18.82 9.69
N ALA A 203 1.47 -18.74 9.02
CA ALA A 203 2.67 -19.44 9.43
C ALA A 203 3.16 -18.99 10.82
N GLY A 204 3.09 -17.69 11.13
CA GLY A 204 3.40 -17.16 12.47
C GLY A 204 2.43 -17.69 13.55
N TYR A 205 1.12 -17.69 13.24
CA TYR A 205 0.11 -18.31 14.12
C TYR A 205 0.39 -19.79 14.36
N GLN A 206 0.63 -20.57 13.30
CA GLN A 206 0.90 -22.00 13.40
C GLN A 206 2.13 -22.28 14.28
N LYS A 207 3.19 -21.49 14.11
CA LYS A 207 4.42 -21.61 14.92
C LYS A 207 4.15 -21.39 16.42
N ALA A 208 3.39 -20.36 16.78
CA ALA A 208 3.05 -20.08 18.17
C ALA A 208 2.17 -21.19 18.79
N MET A 209 1.20 -21.70 18.03
CA MET A 209 0.34 -22.82 18.48
C MET A 209 1.12 -24.12 18.65
N GLU A 210 2.05 -24.42 17.72
CA GLU A 210 2.93 -25.58 17.79
C GLU A 210 3.79 -25.56 19.04
N GLU A 211 4.46 -24.43 19.32
CA GLU A 211 5.31 -24.27 20.51
C GLU A 211 4.52 -24.43 21.82
N ALA A 212 3.28 -23.96 21.83
CA ALA A 212 2.37 -24.11 22.98
C ALA A 212 1.72 -25.51 23.05
N LYS A 213 1.92 -26.38 22.04
CA LYS A 213 1.27 -27.69 21.91
C LYS A 213 -0.26 -27.59 21.91
N LEU A 214 -0.80 -26.54 21.29
CA LEU A 214 -2.23 -26.29 21.15
C LEU A 214 -2.74 -26.69 19.75
N PRO A 215 -4.03 -27.07 19.61
CA PRO A 215 -4.59 -27.43 18.33
C PRO A 215 -4.67 -26.21 17.40
N MET A 216 -4.29 -26.38 16.13
CA MET A 216 -4.39 -25.37 15.09
C MET A 216 -5.80 -25.34 14.52
N ASN A 217 -6.47 -24.19 14.56
CA ASN A 217 -7.81 -23.99 14.04
C ASN A 217 -7.81 -22.83 13.06
N ILE A 218 -7.98 -23.12 11.77
CA ILE A 218 -7.99 -22.13 10.71
C ILE A 218 -9.37 -22.12 10.06
N PHE A 219 -10.03 -20.97 10.09
CA PHE A 219 -11.31 -20.77 9.44
C PHE A 219 -11.16 -19.79 8.28
N ARG A 220 -11.58 -20.22 7.07
CA ARG A 220 -11.46 -19.45 5.84
C ARG A 220 -12.80 -18.83 5.46
N THR A 221 -12.79 -17.52 5.22
CA THR A 221 -13.97 -16.75 4.86
C THR A 221 -13.73 -15.93 3.59
N SER A 222 -14.78 -15.37 3.00
CA SER A 222 -14.68 -14.63 1.73
C SER A 222 -13.92 -13.30 1.84
N GLY A 223 -13.91 -12.70 3.02
CA GLY A 223 -13.44 -11.33 3.24
C GLY A 223 -14.51 -10.25 3.02
N ASP A 224 -15.66 -10.59 2.45
CA ASP A 224 -16.84 -9.73 2.36
C ASP A 224 -17.58 -9.69 3.70
N ILE A 225 -17.96 -8.47 4.16
CA ILE A 225 -18.54 -8.26 5.49
C ILE A 225 -19.87 -8.98 5.66
N VAL A 226 -20.73 -8.97 4.63
CA VAL A 226 -22.07 -9.59 4.71
C VAL A 226 -21.95 -11.11 4.72
N VAL A 227 -21.14 -11.66 3.82
CA VAL A 227 -20.88 -13.10 3.75
C VAL A 227 -20.18 -13.59 5.02
N ASN A 228 -19.26 -12.82 5.57
CA ASN A 228 -18.57 -13.14 6.83
C ASN A 228 -19.54 -13.30 7.99
N THR A 229 -20.55 -12.44 8.10
CA THR A 229 -21.56 -12.55 9.17
C THR A 229 -22.29 -13.89 9.11
N ILE A 230 -22.64 -14.37 7.90
CA ILE A 230 -23.27 -15.68 7.73
C ILE A 230 -22.31 -16.79 8.15
N HIS A 231 -21.08 -16.78 7.65
CA HIS A 231 -20.06 -17.79 7.96
C HIS A 231 -19.72 -17.85 9.46
N PHE A 232 -19.64 -16.70 10.14
CA PHE A 232 -19.37 -16.69 11.59
C PHE A 232 -20.55 -17.20 12.41
N ASN A 233 -21.78 -16.99 11.94
CA ASN A 233 -22.94 -17.57 12.55
C ASN A 233 -22.95 -19.11 12.43
N GLU A 234 -22.52 -19.64 11.31
CA GLU A 234 -22.36 -21.10 11.10
C GLU A 234 -21.23 -21.65 11.96
N LEU A 235 -20.04 -21.03 11.92
CA LEU A 235 -18.91 -21.40 12.76
C LEU A 235 -19.29 -21.46 14.25
N TYR A 236 -20.05 -20.45 14.72
CA TYR A 236 -20.46 -20.43 16.13
C TYR A 236 -21.47 -21.53 16.45
N LYS A 237 -22.40 -21.88 15.58
CA LYS A 237 -23.32 -23.01 15.76
C LYS A 237 -22.57 -24.32 15.93
N GLU A 238 -21.51 -24.52 15.13
CA GLU A 238 -20.74 -25.76 15.13
C GLU A 238 -19.72 -25.83 16.26
N LYS A 239 -19.01 -24.73 16.53
CA LYS A 239 -17.78 -24.66 17.34
C LYS A 239 -17.80 -23.61 18.44
N GLY A 240 -18.89 -22.89 18.66
CA GLY A 240 -18.88 -21.68 19.49
C GLY A 240 -18.33 -21.86 20.89
N LYS A 241 -18.62 -23.02 21.57
CA LYS A 241 -18.07 -23.34 22.89
C LYS A 241 -16.58 -23.74 22.87
N GLU A 242 -16.01 -23.92 21.68
CA GLU A 242 -14.61 -24.30 21.49
C GLU A 242 -13.75 -23.12 21.08
N ILE A 243 -14.29 -21.89 21.06
CA ILE A 243 -13.55 -20.68 20.68
C ILE A 243 -13.36 -19.84 21.93
N ASP A 244 -12.13 -19.55 22.31
CA ASP A 244 -11.77 -18.64 23.41
C ASP A 244 -10.81 -17.52 22.99
N GLY A 245 -10.21 -17.64 21.80
CA GLY A 245 -9.33 -16.65 21.22
C GLY A 245 -9.47 -16.59 19.70
N VAL A 246 -9.27 -15.42 19.12
CA VAL A 246 -9.33 -15.20 17.67
C VAL A 246 -8.20 -14.29 17.22
N VAL A 247 -7.50 -14.69 16.15
CA VAL A 247 -6.59 -13.88 15.36
C VAL A 247 -7.20 -13.70 13.97
N ALA A 248 -7.56 -12.48 13.58
CA ALA A 248 -8.13 -12.21 12.28
C ALA A 248 -7.13 -11.47 11.39
N VAL A 249 -6.94 -11.91 10.14
CA VAL A 249 -5.97 -11.34 9.20
C VAL A 249 -6.24 -9.88 8.79
N ARG A 250 -7.44 -9.35 9.09
CA ARG A 250 -7.86 -7.97 8.83
C ARG A 250 -8.80 -7.48 9.93
N ASP A 251 -8.75 -6.20 10.24
CA ASP A 251 -9.66 -5.57 11.22
C ASP A 251 -11.14 -5.73 10.83
N SER A 252 -11.48 -5.61 9.54
CA SER A 252 -12.85 -5.78 9.07
C SER A 252 -13.41 -7.19 9.35
N ILE A 253 -12.57 -8.23 9.23
CA ILE A 253 -12.93 -9.60 9.56
C ILE A 253 -13.11 -9.75 11.08
N ALA A 254 -12.18 -9.19 11.88
CA ALA A 254 -12.28 -9.20 13.34
C ALA A 254 -13.57 -8.52 13.82
N VAL A 255 -13.89 -7.34 13.31
CA VAL A 255 -15.08 -6.58 13.70
C VAL A 255 -16.37 -7.30 13.27
N SER A 256 -16.41 -7.92 12.08
CA SER A 256 -17.54 -8.74 11.66
C SER A 256 -17.77 -9.93 12.61
N PHE A 257 -16.67 -10.59 13.03
CA PHE A 257 -16.75 -11.67 14.02
C PHE A 257 -17.26 -11.16 15.37
N ILE A 258 -16.68 -10.07 15.90
CA ILE A 258 -17.09 -9.46 17.17
C ILE A 258 -18.59 -9.14 17.17
N ASN A 259 -19.09 -8.48 16.12
CA ASN A 259 -20.52 -8.13 16.01
C ASN A 259 -21.39 -9.40 16.04
N SER A 260 -21.03 -10.43 15.27
CA SER A 260 -21.77 -11.70 15.23
C SER A 260 -21.79 -12.41 16.60
N MET A 261 -20.72 -12.27 17.41
CA MET A 261 -20.65 -12.88 18.73
C MET A 261 -21.45 -12.09 19.77
N ILE A 262 -21.37 -10.76 19.75
CA ILE A 262 -22.14 -9.88 20.64
C ILE A 262 -23.65 -10.08 20.45
N GLU A 263 -24.14 -10.22 19.22
CA GLU A 263 -25.54 -10.53 18.93
C GLU A 263 -26.02 -11.84 19.57
N LYS A 264 -25.11 -12.74 19.92
CA LYS A 264 -25.37 -14.01 20.62
C LYS A 264 -25.15 -13.95 22.13
N GLY A 265 -24.89 -12.76 22.66
CA GLY A 265 -24.63 -12.55 24.08
C GLY A 265 -23.25 -12.99 24.56
N ILE A 266 -22.30 -13.21 23.65
CA ILE A 266 -20.91 -13.55 23.99
C ILE A 266 -20.17 -12.28 24.37
N ARG A 267 -19.49 -12.34 25.51
CA ARG A 267 -18.73 -11.21 26.05
C ARG A 267 -17.30 -11.21 25.49
N ILE A 268 -16.87 -10.05 25.01
CA ILE A 268 -15.53 -9.82 24.51
C ILE A 268 -14.90 -8.72 25.37
N PRO A 269 -13.79 -8.97 26.05
CA PRO A 269 -12.86 -10.11 25.93
C PRO A 269 -13.11 -11.29 26.88
N GLU A 270 -14.13 -11.25 27.77
CA GLU A 270 -14.26 -12.20 28.87
C GLU A 270 -14.34 -13.66 28.37
N ASP A 271 -15.24 -13.91 27.42
CA ASP A 271 -15.47 -15.25 26.86
C ASP A 271 -14.53 -15.53 25.69
N ILE A 272 -14.31 -14.55 24.79
CA ILE A 272 -13.43 -14.66 23.62
C ILE A 272 -12.58 -13.40 23.49
N SER A 273 -11.23 -13.55 23.48
CA SER A 273 -10.31 -12.47 23.12
C SER A 273 -10.09 -12.41 21.62
N VAL A 274 -10.03 -11.20 21.04
CA VAL A 274 -9.91 -11.00 19.59
C VAL A 274 -8.79 -10.02 19.25
N PHE A 275 -7.89 -10.45 18.35
CA PHE A 275 -6.90 -9.59 17.69
C PHE A 275 -7.21 -9.41 16.21
N GLY A 276 -7.01 -8.20 15.69
CA GLY A 276 -6.98 -7.85 14.28
C GLY A 276 -5.59 -7.56 13.74
N PHE A 277 -5.54 -7.22 12.48
CA PHE A 277 -4.35 -6.72 11.80
C PHE A 277 -4.68 -5.41 11.09
N GLN A 278 -3.74 -4.45 11.09
CA GLN A 278 -3.65 -3.20 10.33
C GLN A 278 -3.89 -1.91 11.14
N ASN A 279 -4.65 -1.94 12.24
CA ASN A 279 -5.03 -0.75 13.01
C ASN A 279 -5.77 0.31 12.17
N THR A 280 -6.65 -0.13 11.29
CA THR A 280 -7.49 0.77 10.48
C THR A 280 -8.56 1.47 11.34
N LYS A 281 -9.31 2.40 10.74
CA LYS A 281 -10.47 3.04 11.40
C LYS A 281 -11.45 2.06 12.04
N TYR A 282 -11.57 0.83 11.51
CA TYR A 282 -12.41 -0.21 12.11
C TYR A 282 -11.97 -0.56 13.53
N ALA A 283 -10.67 -0.62 13.80
CA ALA A 283 -10.14 -0.99 15.11
C ALA A 283 -10.50 0.05 16.19
N SER A 284 -10.49 1.32 15.87
CA SER A 284 -10.80 2.40 16.81
C SER A 284 -12.29 2.70 16.96
N LEU A 285 -13.09 2.44 15.91
CA LEU A 285 -14.52 2.73 15.86
C LEU A 285 -15.39 1.56 16.36
N SER A 286 -14.89 0.32 16.37
CA SER A 286 -15.61 -0.83 16.89
C SER A 286 -15.95 -0.69 18.38
N ARG A 287 -16.97 -1.42 18.85
CA ARG A 287 -17.34 -1.54 20.26
C ARG A 287 -17.57 -3.04 20.57
N PRO A 288 -16.70 -3.63 21.43
CA PRO A 288 -15.48 -3.08 22.04
C PRO A 288 -14.40 -2.69 21.00
N ARG A 289 -13.50 -1.76 21.37
CA ARG A 289 -12.40 -1.33 20.50
C ARG A 289 -11.38 -2.45 20.30
N LEU A 290 -11.01 -2.69 19.04
CA LEU A 290 -10.22 -3.84 18.64
C LEU A 290 -8.73 -3.68 18.98
N SER A 291 -8.17 -4.66 19.70
CA SER A 291 -6.72 -4.88 19.82
C SER A 291 -6.16 -5.41 18.51
N CYS A 292 -5.04 -4.90 18.05
CA CYS A 292 -4.52 -5.27 16.73
C CYS A 292 -3.01 -5.02 16.58
N ILE A 293 -2.44 -5.58 15.51
CA ILE A 293 -1.15 -5.14 14.98
C ILE A 293 -1.36 -3.78 14.31
N ASP A 294 -0.54 -2.82 14.69
CA ASP A 294 -0.40 -1.53 14.03
C ASP A 294 0.66 -1.65 12.94
N ILE A 295 0.20 -1.73 11.70
CA ILE A 295 1.06 -1.70 10.52
C ILE A 295 1.27 -0.23 10.14
N PRO A 296 2.50 0.27 10.03
CA PRO A 296 2.77 1.68 9.69
C PRO A 296 2.51 1.93 8.19
N ILE A 297 1.26 1.79 7.77
CA ILE A 297 0.84 1.80 6.35
C ILE A 297 1.24 3.10 5.64
N ILE A 298 1.06 4.25 6.31
CA ILE A 298 1.45 5.55 5.75
C ILE A 298 2.97 5.61 5.55
N ASP A 299 3.74 5.16 6.55
CA ASP A 299 5.21 5.18 6.50
C ASP A 299 5.75 4.21 5.45
N ILE A 300 5.08 3.06 5.23
CA ILE A 300 5.39 2.15 4.12
C ILE A 300 5.25 2.91 2.78
N GLY A 301 4.16 3.64 2.59
CA GLY A 301 3.95 4.45 1.39
C GLY A 301 5.01 5.54 1.20
N VAL A 302 5.34 6.27 2.27
CA VAL A 302 6.39 7.30 2.28
C VAL A 302 7.75 6.68 1.92
N LYS A 303 8.13 5.59 2.58
CA LYS A 303 9.41 4.91 2.35
C LYS A 303 9.50 4.33 0.95
N ALA A 304 8.43 3.70 0.46
CA ALA A 304 8.38 3.14 -0.89
C ALA A 304 8.56 4.21 -1.98
N MET A 305 7.88 5.36 -1.84
CA MET A 305 8.06 6.48 -2.78
C MET A 305 9.46 7.09 -2.70
N HIS A 306 10.03 7.18 -1.49
CA HIS A 306 11.40 7.65 -1.30
C HIS A 306 12.41 6.74 -2.02
N LEU A 307 12.32 5.42 -1.81
CA LEU A 307 13.20 4.45 -2.46
C LEU A 307 13.01 4.45 -3.99
N LEU A 308 11.77 4.55 -4.47
CA LEU A 308 11.51 4.68 -5.89
C LEU A 308 12.22 5.90 -6.48
N LYS A 309 12.18 7.05 -5.77
CA LYS A 309 12.87 8.26 -6.20
C LYS A 309 14.39 8.07 -6.25
N LEU A 310 15.00 7.36 -5.32
CA LEU A 310 16.41 7.03 -5.35
C LEU A 310 16.76 6.18 -6.58
N GLU A 311 15.98 5.13 -6.89
CA GLU A 311 16.18 4.31 -8.09
C GLU A 311 15.97 5.13 -9.39
N ILE A 312 14.98 6.01 -9.46
CA ILE A 312 14.77 6.93 -10.61
C ILE A 312 15.99 7.85 -10.82
N ASP A 313 16.69 8.23 -9.76
CA ASP A 313 17.91 9.03 -9.82
C ASP A 313 19.17 8.20 -10.10
N GLY A 314 19.01 6.90 -10.32
CA GLY A 314 20.11 5.97 -10.63
C GLY A 314 20.91 5.52 -9.42
N GLN A 315 20.39 5.69 -8.20
CA GLN A 315 21.02 5.17 -6.99
C GLN A 315 20.70 3.68 -6.82
N ILE A 316 21.68 2.91 -6.39
CA ILE A 316 21.52 1.49 -6.09
C ILE A 316 20.99 1.37 -4.65
N ILE A 317 19.96 0.53 -4.49
CA ILE A 317 19.43 0.17 -3.17
C ILE A 317 19.98 -1.23 -2.86
N ASP A 318 20.91 -1.30 -1.92
CA ASP A 318 21.55 -2.56 -1.52
C ASP A 318 20.59 -3.46 -0.72
N GLU A 319 19.82 -2.86 0.23
CA GLU A 319 18.83 -3.58 1.03
C GLU A 319 17.54 -3.78 0.25
N LYS A 320 17.31 -5.01 -0.23
CA LYS A 320 16.12 -5.34 -1.03
C LYS A 320 14.85 -5.50 -0.22
N PHE A 321 14.92 -5.94 1.02
CA PHE A 321 13.79 -5.99 1.93
C PHE A 321 13.92 -4.91 3.01
N ASN A 322 13.17 -3.84 2.86
CA ASN A 322 13.14 -2.72 3.80
C ASN A 322 12.02 -2.96 4.82
N GLU A 323 12.37 -3.59 5.94
CA GLU A 323 11.44 -3.84 7.02
C GLU A 323 11.15 -2.57 7.82
N LEU A 324 9.87 -2.31 8.08
CA LEU A 324 9.44 -1.31 9.05
C LEU A 324 8.93 -2.00 10.33
N PRO A 325 9.18 -1.43 11.50
CA PRO A 325 8.69 -2.00 12.74
C PRO A 325 7.16 -1.92 12.82
N HIS A 326 6.53 -2.98 13.30
CA HIS A 326 5.13 -2.97 13.68
C HIS A 326 4.98 -2.86 15.21
N ASN A 327 3.81 -2.47 15.69
CA ASN A 327 3.48 -2.39 17.11
C ASN A 327 2.24 -3.24 17.41
N ILE A 328 2.11 -3.68 18.66
CA ILE A 328 0.88 -4.29 19.18
C ILE A 328 0.12 -3.24 19.96
N ILE A 329 -1.12 -2.96 19.56
CA ILE A 329 -2.00 -2.04 20.25
C ILE A 329 -3.06 -2.83 21.00
N LEU A 330 -2.98 -2.79 22.32
CA LEU A 330 -3.97 -3.41 23.20
C LEU A 330 -5.13 -2.44 23.43
N ARG A 331 -6.37 -2.97 23.31
CA ARG A 331 -7.61 -2.24 23.55
C ARG A 331 -8.60 -3.15 24.31
N GLU A 332 -9.89 -3.00 24.02
CA GLU A 332 -10.98 -3.61 24.80
C GLU A 332 -11.28 -5.08 24.40
N THR A 333 -10.74 -5.58 23.29
CA THR A 333 -11.01 -6.96 22.81
C THR A 333 -10.03 -8.01 23.35
N THR A 334 -9.07 -7.64 24.18
CA THR A 334 -8.09 -8.52 24.85
C THR A 334 -7.94 -8.11 26.32
N LYS A 335 -7.36 -8.99 27.14
CA LYS A 335 -7.13 -8.74 28.56
C LYS A 335 -5.80 -8.07 28.83
#